data_6a1489f654b023d6a8550bb13c23065c
#
_entry.id   6a1489f654b023d6a8550bb13c23065c
#
_cell.length_a   1.000
_cell.length_b   1.000
_cell.length_c   1.000
_cell.angle_alpha   90.00
_cell.angle_beta   90.00
_cell.angle_gamma   90.00
#
_symmetry.space_group_name_H-M   'P 1'
#
loop_
_entity.id
_entity.type
_entity.pdbx_description
1 polymer ?
#
loop_
_entity_poly.entity_id
_entity_poly.type
_entity_poly.pdbx_seq_one_letter_code
_entity_poly.pdbx_strand_id
1 'polypeptide(L)'
;RGTWAEDGGVFCNQASHHIDLLEWLFGQPETVFAKTSTALVDIETEDTGVAVLRFTNGALGVVEATTATRPTDLEGSLSVLGEKGAVVVGGFAVNEILTWQFEEERPEDEKVWRECSQKPPDVYGFGHVPYLESVVDCIRNDRVALVDGLEGRRSLELITAMYESVETRKEVALRFRPQRCRLGLRNDDGAR
;
A
#
# COMPACT_ATOMS: atom_id res chain seq x y z
N ARG A 1 -1.39 19.55 3.49
CA ARG A 1 -1.43 18.07 3.49
C ARG A 1 -2.04 17.58 4.79
N GLY A 2 -2.53 16.34 4.79
CA GLY A 2 -3.17 15.75 5.96
C GLY A 2 -4.59 16.25 6.19
N THR A 3 -5.33 16.52 5.11
CA THR A 3 -6.74 16.92 5.16
C THR A 3 -7.62 15.89 4.46
N TRP A 4 -8.87 15.78 4.90
CA TRP A 4 -9.83 14.88 4.26
C TRP A 4 -10.17 15.31 2.83
N ALA A 5 -10.13 16.62 2.58
CA ALA A 5 -10.49 17.19 1.28
C ALA A 5 -9.45 16.94 0.18
N GLU A 6 -8.18 16.74 0.55
CA GLU A 6 -7.08 16.69 -0.41
C GLU A 6 -6.40 15.33 -0.47
N ASP A 7 -5.57 15.00 0.51
CA ASP A 7 -4.64 13.87 0.41
C ASP A 7 -4.81 12.79 1.50
N GLY A 8 -5.75 12.98 2.41
CA GLY A 8 -6.01 12.03 3.49
C GLY A 8 -4.85 11.92 4.47
N GLY A 9 -4.84 10.82 5.22
CA GLY A 9 -3.83 10.53 6.24
C GLY A 9 -2.80 9.49 5.79
N VAL A 10 -2.23 8.79 6.76
CA VAL A 10 -1.12 7.86 6.53
C VAL A 10 -1.49 6.72 5.58
N PHE A 11 -2.71 6.20 5.63
CA PHE A 11 -3.14 5.14 4.73
C PHE A 11 -3.18 5.58 3.27
N CYS A 12 -3.70 6.77 3.01
CA CYS A 12 -3.85 7.28 1.65
C CYS A 12 -2.53 7.82 1.08
N ASN A 13 -1.74 8.50 1.89
CA ASN A 13 -0.53 9.19 1.45
C ASN A 13 0.70 8.27 1.50
N GLN A 14 1.11 7.84 2.69
CA GLN A 14 2.38 7.11 2.87
C GLN A 14 2.27 5.61 2.60
N ALA A 15 1.21 4.97 3.08
CA ALA A 15 1.06 3.53 2.98
C ALA A 15 0.50 3.05 1.63
N SER A 16 0.02 3.95 0.76
CA SER A 16 -0.61 3.59 -0.52
C SER A 16 0.23 2.65 -1.38
N HIS A 17 1.54 2.86 -1.45
CA HIS A 17 2.45 1.99 -2.20
C HIS A 17 2.55 0.58 -1.63
N HIS A 18 2.59 0.44 -0.30
CA HIS A 18 2.64 -0.85 0.37
C HIS A 18 1.30 -1.58 0.29
N ILE A 19 0.20 -0.84 0.36
CA ILE A 19 -1.16 -1.36 0.18
C ILE A 19 -1.35 -1.90 -1.23
N ASP A 20 -0.90 -1.16 -2.24
CA ASP A 20 -0.91 -1.57 -3.64
C ASP A 20 -0.07 -2.84 -3.87
N LEU A 21 1.15 -2.85 -3.35
CA LEU A 21 2.04 -4.00 -3.45
C LEU A 21 1.47 -5.25 -2.77
N LEU A 22 0.83 -5.08 -1.62
CA LEU A 22 0.17 -6.16 -0.90
C LEU A 22 -1.00 -6.74 -1.73
N GLU A 23 -1.81 -5.87 -2.33
CA GLU A 23 -2.94 -6.26 -3.17
C GLU A 23 -2.48 -6.89 -4.48
N TRP A 24 -1.40 -6.39 -5.08
CA TRP A 24 -0.79 -6.99 -6.26
C TRP A 24 -0.31 -8.42 -6.01
N LEU A 25 0.26 -8.71 -4.84
CA LEU A 25 0.78 -10.03 -4.47
C LEU A 25 -0.31 -11.03 -4.08
N PHE A 26 -1.33 -10.59 -3.34
CA PHE A 26 -2.35 -11.47 -2.73
C PHE A 26 -3.72 -11.40 -3.42
N GLY A 27 -3.90 -10.47 -4.35
CA GLY A 27 -5.20 -10.15 -4.92
C GLY A 27 -6.04 -9.27 -3.99
N GLN A 28 -7.27 -9.04 -4.39
CA GLN A 28 -8.18 -8.17 -3.67
C GLN A 28 -8.62 -8.80 -2.34
N PRO A 29 -8.56 -8.08 -1.22
CA PRO A 29 -9.12 -8.56 0.04
C PRO A 29 -10.64 -8.74 -0.05
N GLU A 30 -11.15 -9.69 0.71
CA GLU A 30 -12.60 -9.86 0.92
C GLU A 30 -13.14 -8.89 1.94
N THR A 31 -12.42 -8.74 3.07
CA THR A 31 -12.82 -7.85 4.18
C THR A 31 -11.63 -7.13 4.79
N VAL A 32 -11.91 -6.00 5.43
CA VAL A 32 -10.95 -5.21 6.20
C VAL A 32 -11.56 -4.69 7.51
N PHE A 33 -10.76 -4.70 8.57
CA PHE A 33 -11.03 -3.99 9.81
C PHE A 33 -9.86 -3.08 10.16
N ALA A 34 -10.13 -1.79 10.36
CA ALA A 34 -9.10 -0.79 10.61
C ALA A 34 -9.37 0.08 11.82
N LYS A 35 -8.28 0.58 12.42
CA LYS A 35 -8.27 1.62 13.45
C LYS A 35 -7.20 2.64 13.15
N THR A 36 -7.48 3.88 13.50
CA THR A 36 -6.57 5.00 13.30
C THR A 36 -6.46 5.87 14.55
N SER A 37 -5.40 6.65 14.61
CA SER A 37 -5.18 7.69 15.62
C SER A 37 -4.45 8.86 15.00
N THR A 38 -4.67 10.06 15.53
CA THR A 38 -3.85 11.26 15.28
C THR A 38 -3.13 11.53 16.58
N ALA A 39 -1.89 11.06 16.71
CA ALA A 39 -1.19 10.98 17.98
C ALA A 39 -0.19 12.11 18.20
N LEU A 40 0.59 12.47 17.20
CA LEU A 40 1.74 13.36 17.33
C LEU A 40 1.80 14.46 16.26
N VAL A 41 1.20 14.28 15.11
CA VAL A 41 1.26 15.24 14.01
C VAL A 41 0.02 16.13 14.04
N ASP A 42 0.18 17.43 13.85
CA ASP A 42 -0.93 18.38 13.79
C ASP A 42 -1.56 18.37 12.39
N ILE A 43 -2.43 17.37 12.16
CA ILE A 43 -3.17 17.16 10.91
C ILE A 43 -4.63 16.83 11.20
N GLU A 44 -5.48 17.03 10.22
CA GLU A 44 -6.93 16.75 10.33
C GLU A 44 -7.25 15.25 10.28
N THR A 45 -6.44 14.51 9.54
CA THR A 45 -6.57 13.07 9.30
C THR A 45 -5.79 12.25 10.33
N GLU A 46 -5.49 11.00 10.03
CA GLU A 46 -4.68 10.15 10.91
C GLU A 46 -3.19 10.22 10.57
N ASP A 47 -2.36 10.17 11.61
CA ASP A 47 -0.91 9.97 11.48
C ASP A 47 -0.48 8.52 11.71
N THR A 48 -1.36 7.71 12.28
CA THR A 48 -1.11 6.31 12.61
C THR A 48 -2.35 5.47 12.33
N GLY A 49 -2.16 4.33 11.66
CA GLY A 49 -3.23 3.40 11.33
C GLY A 49 -2.77 1.94 11.33
N VAL A 50 -3.69 1.07 11.74
CA VAL A 50 -3.53 -0.40 11.69
C VAL A 50 -4.77 -1.01 11.07
N ALA A 51 -4.58 -1.95 10.14
CA ALA A 51 -5.67 -2.69 9.52
C ALA A 51 -5.37 -4.18 9.46
N VAL A 52 -6.41 -5.00 9.61
CA VAL A 52 -6.39 -6.45 9.41
C VAL A 52 -7.23 -6.78 8.19
N LEU A 53 -6.72 -7.62 7.33
CA LEU A 53 -7.27 -7.99 6.04
C LEU A 53 -7.52 -9.49 5.96
N ARG A 54 -8.60 -9.90 5.33
CA ARG A 54 -8.83 -11.27 4.87
C ARG A 54 -8.90 -11.27 3.36
N PHE A 55 -8.06 -12.08 2.73
CA PHE A 55 -8.06 -12.26 1.28
C PHE A 55 -8.99 -13.39 0.84
N THR A 56 -9.46 -13.34 -0.40
CA THR A 56 -10.35 -14.35 -0.99
C THR A 56 -9.74 -15.75 -1.05
N ASN A 57 -8.42 -15.86 -1.08
CA ASN A 57 -7.68 -17.12 -1.02
C ASN A 57 -7.49 -17.67 0.41
N GLY A 58 -8.03 -16.96 1.43
CA GLY A 58 -7.93 -17.32 2.84
C GLY A 58 -6.72 -16.75 3.57
N ALA A 59 -5.78 -16.09 2.90
CA ALA A 59 -4.65 -15.43 3.52
C ALA A 59 -5.13 -14.30 4.45
N LEU A 60 -4.32 -14.00 5.46
CA LEU A 60 -4.51 -12.86 6.36
C LEU A 60 -3.39 -11.84 6.14
N GLY A 61 -3.74 -10.57 6.20
CA GLY A 61 -2.79 -9.47 6.11
C GLY A 61 -2.93 -8.49 7.27
N VAL A 62 -1.84 -7.83 7.59
CA VAL A 62 -1.80 -6.72 8.54
C VAL A 62 -1.10 -5.55 7.86
N VAL A 63 -1.72 -4.39 7.91
CA VAL A 63 -1.11 -3.12 7.53
C VAL A 63 -0.90 -2.30 8.80
N GLU A 64 0.33 -1.87 9.02
CA GLU A 64 0.70 -0.92 10.05
C GLU A 64 1.41 0.25 9.40
N ALA A 65 0.94 1.46 9.64
CA ALA A 65 1.50 2.65 9.03
C ALA A 65 1.49 3.83 10.00
N THR A 66 2.57 4.60 10.04
CA THR A 66 2.65 5.80 10.86
C THR A 66 3.61 6.82 10.23
N THR A 67 3.27 8.09 10.34
CA THR A 67 4.15 9.25 10.10
C THR A 67 4.63 9.88 11.41
N ALA A 68 4.28 9.26 12.53
CA ALA A 68 4.59 9.76 13.87
C ALA A 68 5.88 9.15 14.48
N THR A 69 6.76 8.60 13.65
CA THR A 69 8.05 8.04 14.12
C THR A 69 8.98 9.10 14.69
N ARG A 70 9.72 8.74 15.73
CA ARG A 70 10.69 9.60 16.43
C ARG A 70 11.88 8.76 16.90
N PRO A 71 13.12 9.29 16.95
CA PRO A 71 13.55 10.63 16.51
C PRO A 71 13.79 10.72 15.00
N THR A 72 13.82 9.61 14.29
CA THR A 72 14.07 9.52 12.85
C THR A 72 13.01 8.67 12.18
N ASP A 73 12.86 8.83 10.88
CA ASP A 73 11.98 7.98 10.08
C ASP A 73 12.48 6.53 10.07
N LEU A 74 11.53 5.61 10.05
CA LEU A 74 11.78 4.20 9.75
C LEU A 74 11.45 3.93 8.28
N GLU A 75 12.12 2.94 7.74
CA GLU A 75 11.81 2.45 6.38
C GLU A 75 10.55 1.58 6.39
N GLY A 76 9.89 1.49 5.23
CA GLY A 76 8.78 0.59 5.03
C GLY A 76 9.25 -0.80 4.64
N SER A 77 8.48 -1.82 5.03
CA SER A 77 8.75 -3.21 4.63
C SER A 77 7.47 -3.97 4.32
N LEU A 78 7.60 -5.03 3.54
CA LEU A 78 6.56 -6.01 3.29
C LEU A 78 7.10 -7.40 3.58
N SER A 79 6.43 -8.11 4.50
CA SER A 79 6.74 -9.49 4.85
C SER A 79 5.67 -10.43 4.28
N VAL A 80 6.10 -11.43 3.54
CA VAL A 80 5.24 -12.47 2.98
C VAL A 80 5.65 -13.81 3.59
N LEU A 81 4.72 -14.46 4.30
CA LEU A 81 4.89 -15.78 4.89
C LEU A 81 3.99 -16.76 4.13
N GLY A 82 4.58 -17.63 3.33
CA GLY A 82 3.90 -18.65 2.56
C GLY A 82 4.13 -20.06 3.11
N GLU A 83 3.44 -21.05 2.56
CA GLU A 83 3.60 -22.45 2.96
C GLU A 83 5.03 -22.97 2.76
N LYS A 84 5.72 -22.49 1.74
CA LYS A 84 7.04 -23.03 1.32
C LYS A 84 8.18 -22.04 1.47
N GLY A 85 7.95 -20.90 2.11
CA GLY A 85 9.01 -19.94 2.30
C GLY A 85 8.54 -18.61 2.84
N ALA A 86 9.52 -17.74 3.05
CA ALA A 86 9.34 -16.38 3.53
C ALA A 86 10.15 -15.39 2.68
N VAL A 87 9.53 -14.27 2.36
CA VAL A 87 10.16 -13.15 1.67
C VAL A 87 9.90 -11.88 2.45
N VAL A 88 10.95 -11.10 2.69
CA VAL A 88 10.84 -9.75 3.27
C VAL A 88 11.54 -8.78 2.33
N VAL A 89 10.79 -7.80 1.89
CA VAL A 89 11.29 -6.67 1.11
C VAL A 89 11.24 -5.43 1.98
N GLY A 90 12.30 -4.68 2.03
CA GLY A 90 12.43 -3.46 2.82
C GLY A 90 13.36 -2.46 2.16
N GLY A 91 14.04 -1.66 2.96
CA GLY A 91 14.89 -0.57 2.49
C GLY A 91 14.12 0.72 2.26
N PHE A 92 14.86 1.81 2.09
CA PHE A 92 14.29 3.15 2.05
C PHE A 92 13.27 3.38 0.91
N ALA A 93 13.35 2.62 -0.17
CA ALA A 93 12.44 2.70 -1.32
C ALA A 93 11.80 1.32 -1.63
N VAL A 94 11.68 0.43 -0.63
CA VAL A 94 11.19 -0.96 -0.79
C VAL A 94 11.97 -1.70 -1.88
N ASN A 95 13.29 -1.53 -1.85
CA ASN A 95 14.21 -1.94 -2.92
C ASN A 95 15.26 -2.97 -2.47
N GLU A 96 15.19 -3.42 -1.23
CA GLU A 96 16.11 -4.39 -0.65
C GLU A 96 15.39 -5.68 -0.28
N ILE A 97 15.92 -6.82 -0.69
CA ILE A 97 15.45 -8.12 -0.23
C ILE A 97 16.17 -8.39 1.10
N LEU A 98 15.42 -8.38 2.20
CA LEU A 98 15.93 -8.63 3.55
C LEU A 98 15.89 -10.12 3.91
N THR A 99 14.92 -10.85 3.35
CA THR A 99 14.75 -12.29 3.51
C THR A 99 14.27 -12.90 2.21
N TRP A 100 14.89 -14.01 1.82
CA TRP A 100 14.52 -14.80 0.65
C TRP A 100 14.82 -16.26 0.97
N GLN A 101 13.86 -16.95 1.57
CA GLN A 101 14.04 -18.30 2.11
C GLN A 101 12.90 -19.21 1.64
N PHE A 102 13.26 -20.34 1.07
CA PHE A 102 12.33 -21.36 0.60
C PHE A 102 12.76 -22.75 1.08
N GLU A 103 11.81 -23.69 1.20
CA GLU A 103 12.10 -25.09 1.53
C GLU A 103 13.04 -25.74 0.50
N GLU A 104 12.88 -25.38 -0.77
CA GLU A 104 13.73 -25.84 -1.87
C GLU A 104 14.52 -24.64 -2.42
N GLU A 105 15.84 -24.71 -2.33
CA GLU A 105 16.73 -23.73 -2.96
C GLU A 105 16.70 -23.90 -4.49
N ARG A 106 16.65 -22.78 -5.21
CA ARG A 106 16.67 -22.73 -6.66
C ARG A 106 17.93 -22.02 -7.15
N PRO A 107 18.50 -22.43 -8.29
CA PRO A 107 19.67 -21.76 -8.85
C PRO A 107 19.49 -20.25 -9.08
N GLU A 108 18.23 -19.83 -9.29
CA GLU A 108 17.86 -18.44 -9.54
C GLU A 108 17.85 -17.59 -8.26
N ASP A 109 17.74 -18.18 -7.08
CA ASP A 109 17.56 -17.47 -5.81
C ASP A 109 18.74 -16.55 -5.50
N GLU A 110 19.98 -17.00 -5.71
CA GLU A 110 21.17 -16.19 -5.55
C GLU A 110 21.19 -14.99 -6.52
N LYS A 111 20.75 -15.22 -7.75
CA LYS A 111 20.65 -14.18 -8.78
C LYS A 111 19.60 -13.13 -8.40
N VAL A 112 18.42 -13.55 -7.97
CA VAL A 112 17.36 -12.65 -7.53
C VAL A 112 17.84 -11.79 -6.37
N TRP A 113 18.43 -12.41 -5.35
CA TRP A 113 18.98 -11.69 -4.21
C TRP A 113 19.97 -10.59 -4.62
N ARG A 114 20.94 -10.93 -5.49
CA ARG A 114 21.99 -10.01 -5.92
C ARG A 114 21.51 -8.92 -6.86
N GLU A 115 20.61 -9.24 -7.79
CA GLU A 115 20.19 -8.31 -8.85
C GLU A 115 19.00 -7.44 -8.45
N CYS A 116 18.16 -7.91 -7.52
CA CYS A 116 16.96 -7.21 -7.10
C CYS A 116 17.13 -6.38 -5.81
N SER A 117 18.34 -6.39 -5.21
CA SER A 117 18.67 -5.57 -4.03
C SER A 117 19.64 -4.46 -4.43
N GLN A 118 19.13 -3.40 -5.02
CA GLN A 118 19.93 -2.26 -5.45
C GLN A 118 19.56 -1.01 -4.66
N LYS A 119 20.58 -0.39 -4.05
CA LYS A 119 20.38 0.87 -3.34
C LYS A 119 20.20 2.01 -4.35
N PRO A 120 19.02 2.65 -4.40
CA PRO A 120 18.80 3.76 -5.31
C PRO A 120 19.53 5.02 -4.84
N PRO A 121 19.78 5.97 -5.75
CA PRO A 121 20.44 7.24 -5.41
C PRO A 121 19.61 8.16 -4.54
N ASP A 122 18.29 7.98 -4.58
CA ASP A 122 17.33 8.80 -3.85
C ASP A 122 16.01 8.01 -3.55
N VAL A 123 15.05 8.67 -2.93
CA VAL A 123 13.75 8.11 -2.52
C VAL A 123 12.87 7.65 -3.67
N TYR A 124 13.14 8.09 -4.90
CA TYR A 124 12.30 7.76 -6.05
C TYR A 124 12.65 6.42 -6.69
N GLY A 125 13.80 5.84 -6.31
CA GLY A 125 14.22 4.54 -6.84
C GLY A 125 14.54 4.54 -8.33
N PHE A 126 14.51 3.36 -8.95
CA PHE A 126 14.79 3.18 -10.39
C PHE A 126 13.52 2.99 -11.23
N GLY A 127 12.33 2.95 -10.62
CA GLY A 127 11.09 2.56 -11.28
C GLY A 127 10.48 3.61 -12.21
N HIS A 128 10.74 4.90 -11.98
CA HIS A 128 10.06 5.98 -12.72
C HIS A 128 10.41 6.01 -14.20
N VAL A 129 11.69 5.82 -14.55
CA VAL A 129 12.12 5.85 -15.96
C VAL A 129 11.48 4.74 -16.78
N PRO A 130 11.60 3.44 -16.42
CA PRO A 130 10.94 2.37 -17.18
C PRO A 130 9.42 2.47 -17.18
N TYR A 131 8.81 3.00 -16.10
CA TYR A 131 7.37 3.27 -16.10
C TYR A 131 6.97 4.30 -17.15
N LEU A 132 7.66 5.45 -17.20
CA LEU A 132 7.37 6.50 -18.19
C LEU A 132 7.66 6.03 -19.63
N GLU A 133 8.73 5.26 -19.84
CA GLU A 133 9.02 4.64 -21.13
C GLU A 133 7.90 3.70 -21.57
N SER A 134 7.38 2.87 -20.66
CA SER A 134 6.24 1.99 -20.92
C SER A 134 4.99 2.77 -21.28
N VAL A 135 4.68 3.87 -20.59
CA VAL A 135 3.53 4.73 -20.91
C VAL A 135 3.67 5.34 -22.30
N VAL A 136 4.84 5.89 -22.61
CA VAL A 136 5.11 6.47 -23.94
C VAL A 136 4.98 5.41 -25.05
N ASP A 137 5.49 4.22 -24.81
CA ASP A 137 5.40 3.12 -25.78
C ASP A 137 3.95 2.67 -25.98
N CYS A 138 3.14 2.59 -24.91
CA CYS A 138 1.71 2.30 -25.02
C CYS A 138 0.96 3.35 -25.87
N ILE A 139 1.23 4.63 -25.63
CA ILE A 139 0.62 5.72 -26.40
C ILE A 139 1.02 5.64 -27.88
N ARG A 140 2.30 5.41 -28.18
CA ARG A 140 2.81 5.35 -29.56
C ARG A 140 2.25 4.17 -30.35
N ASN A 141 1.97 3.07 -29.69
CA ASN A 141 1.55 1.82 -30.32
C ASN A 141 0.07 1.49 -30.09
N ASP A 142 -0.72 2.43 -29.57
CA ASP A 142 -2.15 2.28 -29.25
C ASP A 142 -2.41 1.01 -28.41
N ARG A 143 -1.60 0.82 -27.35
CA ARG A 143 -1.71 -0.31 -26.42
C ARG A 143 -2.23 0.15 -25.06
N VAL A 144 -2.95 -0.73 -24.38
CA VAL A 144 -3.37 -0.51 -23.00
C VAL A 144 -2.12 -0.56 -22.10
N ALA A 145 -2.02 0.39 -21.17
CA ALA A 145 -0.95 0.41 -20.18
C ALA A 145 -1.09 -0.78 -19.21
N LEU A 146 0.04 -1.32 -18.76
CA LEU A 146 0.06 -2.39 -17.77
C LEU A 146 -0.61 -1.98 -16.45
N VAL A 147 -0.40 -0.72 -16.06
CA VAL A 147 -1.04 -0.10 -14.88
C VAL A 147 -1.92 1.03 -15.40
N ASP A 148 -3.19 0.78 -15.50
CA ASP A 148 -4.20 1.75 -15.93
C ASP A 148 -5.00 2.31 -14.74
N GLY A 149 -6.02 3.12 -15.02
CA GLY A 149 -6.88 3.69 -14.00
C GLY A 149 -7.72 2.66 -13.23
N LEU A 150 -7.95 1.47 -13.79
CA LEU A 150 -8.66 0.40 -13.09
C LEU A 150 -7.75 -0.28 -12.07
N GLU A 151 -6.48 -0.49 -12.41
CA GLU A 151 -5.49 -1.01 -11.46
C GLU A 151 -5.28 -0.05 -10.28
N GLY A 152 -5.03 1.24 -10.56
CA GLY A 152 -4.87 2.24 -9.50
C GLY A 152 -6.13 2.43 -8.63
N ARG A 153 -7.31 2.09 -9.17
CA ARG A 153 -8.56 2.13 -8.43
C ARG A 153 -8.69 1.03 -7.38
N ARG A 154 -8.06 -0.13 -7.56
CA ARG A 154 -8.12 -1.25 -6.59
C ARG A 154 -7.56 -0.82 -5.24
N SER A 155 -6.36 -0.27 -5.23
CA SER A 155 -5.73 0.24 -4.00
C SER A 155 -6.58 1.33 -3.34
N LEU A 156 -7.19 2.21 -4.12
CA LEU A 156 -8.10 3.23 -3.59
C LEU A 156 -9.36 2.62 -2.97
N GLU A 157 -9.90 1.54 -3.55
CA GLU A 157 -11.04 0.82 -2.99
C GLU A 157 -10.70 0.24 -1.61
N LEU A 158 -9.54 -0.38 -1.46
CA LEU A 158 -9.07 -0.90 -0.17
C LEU A 158 -8.86 0.22 0.85
N ILE A 159 -8.20 1.30 0.47
CA ILE A 159 -7.98 2.47 1.35
C ILE A 159 -9.32 3.08 1.80
N THR A 160 -10.27 3.24 0.90
CA THR A 160 -11.58 3.79 1.26
C THR A 160 -12.38 2.83 2.15
N ALA A 161 -12.24 1.51 1.98
CA ALA A 161 -12.82 0.52 2.87
C ALA A 161 -12.17 0.53 4.27
N MET A 162 -10.85 0.78 4.37
CA MET A 162 -10.19 1.01 5.66
C MET A 162 -10.79 2.22 6.37
N TYR A 163 -10.96 3.35 5.70
CA TYR A 163 -11.60 4.53 6.29
C TYR A 163 -13.05 4.27 6.66
N GLU A 164 -13.82 3.56 5.83
CA GLU A 164 -15.19 3.17 6.18
C GLU A 164 -15.23 2.30 7.44
N SER A 165 -14.26 1.39 7.59
CA SER A 165 -14.13 0.56 8.80
C SER A 165 -13.85 1.41 10.04
N VAL A 166 -13.00 2.41 9.94
CA VAL A 166 -12.73 3.38 11.02
C VAL A 166 -14.00 4.14 11.42
N GLU A 167 -14.73 4.69 10.45
CA GLU A 167 -15.94 5.46 10.68
C GLU A 167 -17.08 4.62 11.29
N THR A 168 -17.24 3.40 10.79
CA THR A 168 -18.34 2.51 11.23
C THR A 168 -17.96 1.67 12.45
N ARG A 169 -16.66 1.55 12.76
CA ARG A 169 -16.09 0.66 13.79
C ARG A 169 -16.45 -0.82 13.57
N LYS A 170 -16.59 -1.22 12.31
CA LYS A 170 -16.97 -2.56 11.89
C LYS A 170 -16.02 -3.09 10.83
N GLU A 171 -15.98 -4.41 10.70
CA GLU A 171 -15.42 -5.05 9.53
C GLU A 171 -16.23 -4.67 8.28
N VAL A 172 -15.55 -4.34 7.20
CA VAL A 172 -16.13 -3.89 5.94
C VAL A 172 -15.74 -4.86 4.83
N ALA A 173 -16.74 -5.38 4.11
CA ALA A 173 -16.51 -6.10 2.88
C ALA A 173 -16.13 -5.10 1.77
N LEU A 174 -15.11 -5.42 0.98
CA LEU A 174 -14.72 -4.57 -0.13
C LEU A 174 -15.83 -4.52 -1.17
N ARG A 175 -16.09 -3.34 -1.67
CA ARG A 175 -17.09 -3.07 -2.68
C ARG A 175 -16.74 -1.80 -3.43
N PHE A 176 -17.19 -1.75 -4.65
CA PHE A 176 -16.91 -0.70 -5.61
C PHE A 176 -17.22 0.73 -5.14
N ARG A 177 -18.13 0.91 -4.19
CA ARG A 177 -18.52 2.21 -3.66
C ARG A 177 -18.52 2.16 -2.13
N PRO A 178 -17.66 2.95 -1.47
CA PRO A 178 -17.71 3.07 -0.02
C PRO A 178 -19.04 3.67 0.41
N GLN A 179 -19.59 3.23 1.54
CA GLN A 179 -20.82 3.80 2.09
C GLN A 179 -20.54 4.98 3.01
N ARG A 180 -19.38 4.95 3.69
CA ARG A 180 -18.92 6.02 4.57
C ARG A 180 -17.42 6.19 4.43
N CYS A 181 -17.03 7.27 3.76
CA CYS A 181 -15.64 7.65 3.66
C CYS A 181 -15.56 9.18 3.57
N ARG A 182 -14.77 9.79 4.43
CA ARG A 182 -14.58 11.26 4.43
C ARG A 182 -13.55 11.74 3.41
N LEU A 183 -12.79 10.84 2.83
CA LEU A 183 -11.78 11.19 1.84
C LEU A 183 -12.41 11.95 0.66
N GLY A 184 -11.87 13.12 0.34
CA GLY A 184 -12.38 14.03 -0.69
C GLY A 184 -13.50 14.97 -0.24
N LEU A 185 -14.00 14.86 1.00
CA LEU A 185 -15.02 15.78 1.54
C LEU A 185 -14.38 16.98 2.22
N ARG A 186 -14.94 18.17 2.00
CA ARG A 186 -14.58 19.37 2.76
C ARG A 186 -15.33 19.38 4.09
N ASN A 187 -14.75 20.02 5.12
CA ASN A 187 -15.37 20.11 6.45
C ASN A 187 -16.76 20.75 6.44
N ASP A 188 -17.08 21.59 5.46
CA ASP A 188 -18.39 22.23 5.30
C ASP A 188 -19.46 21.27 4.79
N ASP A 189 -19.10 20.12 4.21
CA ASP A 189 -20.02 19.13 3.64
C ASP A 189 -20.48 18.10 4.69
N GLY A 190 -19.89 18.09 5.88
CA GLY A 190 -20.08 17.07 6.93
C GLY A 190 -21.21 17.37 7.95
N ALA A 191 -21.94 18.47 7.81
CA ALA A 191 -23.04 18.83 8.70
C ALA A 191 -24.41 18.55 8.06
N ARG A 192 -24.67 17.28 7.71
CA ARG A 192 -26.04 16.80 7.41
C ARG A 192 -26.27 15.39 7.93
#